data_04a25e132fefa5f7caff06445abd3101
#
_entry.id   04a25e132fefa5f7caff06445abd3101
#
_cell.length_a   1.000
_cell.length_b   1.000
_cell.length_c   1.000
_cell.angle_alpha   90.00
_cell.angle_beta   90.00
_cell.angle_gamma   90.00
#
_symmetry.space_group_name_H-M   'P 1'
#
loop_
_entity.id
_entity.type
_entity.pdbx_description
1 polymer ?
#
loop_
_entity_poly.entity_id
_entity_poly.type
_entity_poly.pdbx_seq_one_letter_code
_entity_poly.pdbx_strand_id
1 'polypeptide(L)'
;MGMRTVTEGKVSWLNIEDPTHEDIAHLRRYYPFHPLDLEDCLSDIERPKVDEYDDYLFIVMHFPVYDARRQVSRISEVDVFIGSGYLITIHRGELRPLLDLFQECQRDERARVRHMSKGAGQLLYGILDRTVDYKMRILARVGERILDVEENVFVKDMRHIVEEISGIRRDVIALRRIIKPQIAVVSNLERKDRPFIREGMDVYFGDIVDGFSRAWDELEDHREVIESLSATSESITSYRINETMRALTVISVLLLPLSVIAGIYGMNVRLPFATDMQNPWTFFGILGVMLVMVLGLLSFFRWKKWF
;
A
#
# COMPACT_ATOMS: atom_id res chain seq x y z
N MET A 1 -24.70 -23.84 -4.95
CA MET A 1 -24.08 -24.12 -6.25
C MET A 1 -23.61 -22.82 -6.86
N GLY A 2 -22.29 -22.59 -6.82
CA GLY A 2 -21.65 -21.38 -7.34
C GLY A 2 -21.38 -21.38 -8.85
N MET A 3 -21.78 -22.47 -9.55
CA MET A 3 -21.50 -22.64 -10.97
C MET A 3 -22.60 -22.01 -11.83
N ARG A 4 -22.23 -21.07 -12.70
CA ARG A 4 -23.14 -20.35 -13.62
C ARG A 4 -22.52 -20.30 -15.01
N THR A 5 -23.32 -20.43 -16.06
CA THR A 5 -22.87 -20.46 -17.46
C THR A 5 -23.57 -19.38 -18.28
N VAL A 6 -22.81 -18.76 -19.16
CA VAL A 6 -23.30 -17.87 -20.23
C VAL A 6 -22.73 -18.35 -21.54
N THR A 7 -23.55 -18.43 -22.58
CA THR A 7 -23.12 -18.92 -23.89
C THR A 7 -23.47 -17.92 -24.99
N GLU A 8 -22.53 -17.70 -25.92
CA GLU A 8 -22.72 -16.88 -27.10
C GLU A 8 -22.06 -17.56 -28.32
N GLY A 9 -22.86 -17.92 -29.32
CA GLY A 9 -22.37 -18.64 -30.49
C GLY A 9 -21.68 -19.96 -30.12
N LYS A 10 -20.37 -20.04 -30.35
CA LYS A 10 -19.54 -21.22 -30.02
C LYS A 10 -18.77 -21.10 -28.70
N VAL A 11 -18.93 -19.99 -27.95
CA VAL A 11 -18.18 -19.74 -26.74
C VAL A 11 -19.07 -19.88 -25.51
N SER A 12 -18.64 -20.67 -24.56
CA SER A 12 -19.27 -20.81 -23.24
C SER A 12 -18.36 -20.26 -22.17
N TRP A 13 -18.89 -19.35 -21.34
CA TRP A 13 -18.22 -18.86 -20.13
C TRP A 13 -18.84 -19.49 -18.90
N LEU A 14 -18.09 -20.37 -18.24
CA LEU A 14 -18.46 -21.01 -16.99
C LEU A 14 -17.78 -20.24 -15.84
N ASN A 15 -18.55 -19.67 -14.93
CA ASN A 15 -18.08 -18.99 -13.75
C ASN A 15 -18.39 -19.80 -12.50
N ILE A 16 -17.36 -20.14 -11.72
CA ILE A 16 -17.46 -20.89 -10.47
C ILE A 16 -17.02 -19.97 -9.32
N GLU A 17 -17.96 -19.69 -8.43
CA GLU A 17 -17.76 -18.85 -7.27
C GLU A 17 -17.74 -19.74 -6.01
N ASP A 18 -16.69 -19.61 -5.17
CA ASP A 18 -16.43 -20.46 -4.01
C ASP A 18 -16.41 -21.97 -4.37
N PRO A 19 -15.36 -22.44 -5.09
CA PRO A 19 -15.31 -23.77 -5.65
C PRO A 19 -15.42 -24.84 -4.56
N THR A 20 -16.22 -25.89 -4.85
CA THR A 20 -16.39 -27.06 -4.01
C THR A 20 -15.77 -28.30 -4.65
N HIS A 21 -15.56 -29.35 -3.86
CA HIS A 21 -15.13 -30.65 -4.42
C HIS A 21 -16.11 -31.22 -5.47
N GLU A 22 -17.40 -30.88 -5.36
CA GLU A 22 -18.41 -31.29 -6.35
C GLU A 22 -18.23 -30.54 -7.69
N ASP A 23 -17.92 -29.22 -7.61
CA ASP A 23 -17.64 -28.41 -8.82
C ASP A 23 -16.39 -28.95 -9.54
N ILE A 24 -15.33 -29.27 -8.80
CA ILE A 24 -14.10 -29.85 -9.35
C ILE A 24 -14.34 -31.25 -9.91
N ALA A 25 -15.14 -32.08 -9.26
CA ALA A 25 -15.53 -33.39 -9.79
C ALA A 25 -16.34 -33.26 -11.09
N HIS A 26 -17.18 -32.20 -11.21
CA HIS A 26 -17.88 -31.87 -12.45
C HIS A 26 -16.88 -31.52 -13.57
N LEU A 27 -15.92 -30.62 -13.32
CA LEU A 27 -14.89 -30.26 -14.30
C LEU A 27 -14.10 -31.49 -14.77
N ARG A 28 -13.64 -32.33 -13.85
CA ARG A 28 -12.92 -33.58 -14.14
C ARG A 28 -13.71 -34.52 -15.05
N ARG A 29 -15.03 -34.53 -14.92
CA ARG A 29 -15.89 -35.41 -15.73
C ARG A 29 -16.10 -34.93 -17.16
N TYR A 30 -16.15 -33.61 -17.36
CA TYR A 30 -16.55 -33.04 -18.66
C TYR A 30 -15.40 -32.43 -19.45
N TYR A 31 -14.25 -32.21 -18.82
CA TYR A 31 -13.07 -31.60 -19.43
C TYR A 31 -11.81 -32.43 -19.17
N PRO A 32 -10.89 -32.53 -20.16
CA PRO A 32 -9.65 -33.30 -20.02
C PRO A 32 -8.56 -32.54 -19.26
N PHE A 33 -8.93 -31.85 -18.17
CA PHE A 33 -7.97 -31.07 -17.38
C PHE A 33 -7.03 -31.94 -16.57
N HIS A 34 -5.80 -31.48 -16.40
CA HIS A 34 -4.81 -32.16 -15.59
C HIS A 34 -5.24 -32.21 -14.12
N PRO A 35 -5.10 -33.35 -13.42
CA PRO A 35 -5.53 -33.47 -12.02
C PRO A 35 -4.91 -32.46 -11.08
N LEU A 36 -3.63 -32.05 -11.28
CA LEU A 36 -2.97 -31.04 -10.46
C LEU A 36 -3.58 -29.66 -10.63
N ASP A 37 -3.94 -29.24 -11.86
CA ASP A 37 -4.61 -27.96 -12.10
C ASP A 37 -5.95 -27.87 -11.36
N LEU A 38 -6.68 -29.01 -11.33
CA LEU A 38 -7.95 -29.11 -10.60
C LEU A 38 -7.76 -29.10 -9.07
N GLU A 39 -6.64 -29.63 -8.57
CA GLU A 39 -6.28 -29.58 -7.16
C GLU A 39 -5.90 -28.16 -6.74
N ASP A 40 -5.13 -27.45 -7.60
CA ASP A 40 -4.74 -26.05 -7.38
C ASP A 40 -5.96 -25.15 -7.16
N CYS A 41 -7.05 -25.34 -7.92
CA CYS A 41 -8.29 -24.58 -7.77
C CYS A 41 -8.97 -24.70 -6.38
N LEU A 42 -8.63 -25.72 -5.59
CA LEU A 42 -9.12 -25.91 -4.21
C LEU A 42 -8.11 -25.47 -3.16
N SER A 43 -6.89 -25.15 -3.56
CA SER A 43 -5.85 -24.69 -2.64
C SER A 43 -6.11 -23.29 -2.10
N ASP A 44 -5.32 -22.84 -1.12
CA ASP A 44 -5.52 -21.51 -0.54
C ASP A 44 -5.11 -20.38 -1.51
N ILE A 45 -3.85 -20.33 -1.90
CA ILE A 45 -3.32 -19.34 -2.86
C ILE A 45 -2.13 -19.96 -3.58
N GLU A 46 -2.25 -20.13 -4.90
CA GLU A 46 -1.19 -20.63 -5.75
C GLU A 46 -0.31 -19.50 -6.31
N ARG A 47 0.86 -19.84 -6.84
CA ARG A 47 1.70 -18.85 -7.52
C ARG A 47 1.14 -18.53 -8.90
N PRO A 48 1.13 -17.23 -9.31
CA PRO A 48 0.76 -16.87 -10.67
C PRO A 48 1.60 -17.64 -11.70
N LYS A 49 0.90 -18.34 -12.61
CA LYS A 49 1.52 -19.20 -13.62
C LYS A 49 0.64 -19.35 -14.87
N VAL A 50 1.25 -19.84 -15.93
CA VAL A 50 0.54 -20.33 -17.13
C VAL A 50 1.06 -21.72 -17.41
N ASP A 51 0.21 -22.72 -17.27
CA ASP A 51 0.46 -24.10 -17.66
C ASP A 51 -0.20 -24.34 -19.01
N GLU A 52 0.59 -24.78 -19.99
CA GLU A 52 0.19 -24.90 -21.39
C GLU A 52 0.07 -26.36 -21.77
N TYR A 53 -1.11 -26.72 -22.29
CA TYR A 53 -1.44 -28.03 -22.82
C TYR A 53 -1.85 -27.92 -24.29
N ASP A 54 -1.94 -29.02 -25.00
CA ASP A 54 -2.26 -29.02 -26.43
C ASP A 54 -3.62 -28.39 -26.75
N ASP A 55 -4.63 -28.57 -25.87
CA ASP A 55 -6.02 -28.18 -26.11
C ASP A 55 -6.49 -27.02 -25.22
N TYR A 56 -5.72 -26.63 -24.18
CA TYR A 56 -6.09 -25.56 -23.24
C TYR A 56 -4.89 -24.93 -22.55
N LEU A 57 -5.13 -23.75 -21.91
CA LEU A 57 -4.27 -23.18 -20.90
C LEU A 57 -4.94 -23.24 -19.53
N PHE A 58 -4.15 -23.49 -18.52
CA PHE A 58 -4.46 -23.19 -17.13
C PHE A 58 -3.67 -21.97 -16.69
N ILE A 59 -4.35 -20.95 -16.18
CA ILE A 59 -3.75 -19.66 -15.81
C ILE A 59 -4.17 -19.34 -14.38
N VAL A 60 -3.20 -19.16 -13.50
CA VAL A 60 -3.41 -18.63 -12.14
C VAL A 60 -3.04 -17.17 -12.10
N MET A 61 -3.97 -16.31 -11.74
CA MET A 61 -3.77 -14.86 -11.66
C MET A 61 -4.17 -14.28 -10.32
N HIS A 62 -3.42 -13.28 -9.87
CA HIS A 62 -3.72 -12.52 -8.67
C HIS A 62 -4.16 -11.10 -9.00
N PHE A 63 -5.22 -10.67 -8.37
CA PHE A 63 -5.73 -9.31 -8.48
C PHE A 63 -5.81 -8.64 -7.11
N PRO A 64 -5.52 -7.34 -7.02
CA PRO A 64 -5.67 -6.63 -5.75
C PRO A 64 -7.15 -6.40 -5.44
N VAL A 65 -7.54 -6.66 -4.20
CA VAL A 65 -8.83 -6.24 -3.64
C VAL A 65 -8.56 -5.45 -2.37
N TYR A 66 -9.07 -4.22 -2.31
CA TYR A 66 -8.85 -3.35 -1.17
C TYR A 66 -9.73 -3.74 0.03
N ASP A 67 -9.08 -4.03 1.16
CA ASP A 67 -9.75 -4.27 2.44
C ASP A 67 -9.86 -2.94 3.23
N ALA A 68 -11.04 -2.35 3.21
CA ALA A 68 -11.30 -1.07 3.87
C ALA A 68 -11.15 -1.13 5.41
N ARG A 69 -11.29 -2.30 6.04
CA ARG A 69 -11.12 -2.46 7.49
C ARG A 69 -9.64 -2.45 7.89
N ARG A 70 -8.81 -3.10 7.09
CA ARG A 70 -7.36 -3.19 7.31
C ARG A 70 -6.58 -2.07 6.61
N GLN A 71 -7.25 -1.31 5.73
CA GLN A 71 -6.66 -0.28 4.88
C GLN A 71 -5.45 -0.79 4.07
N VAL A 72 -5.53 -2.02 3.58
CA VAL A 72 -4.49 -2.67 2.80
C VAL A 72 -5.11 -3.54 1.71
N SER A 73 -4.46 -3.61 0.57
CA SER A 73 -4.84 -4.50 -0.53
C SER A 73 -4.44 -5.94 -0.21
N ARG A 74 -5.31 -6.88 -0.56
CA ARG A 74 -5.07 -8.31 -0.43
C ARG A 74 -5.22 -9.01 -1.78
N ILE A 75 -4.70 -10.23 -1.85
CA ILE A 75 -4.79 -11.06 -3.04
C ILE A 75 -6.22 -11.57 -3.19
N SER A 76 -6.77 -11.46 -4.41
CA SER A 76 -7.90 -12.24 -4.89
C SER A 76 -7.39 -13.07 -6.06
N GLU A 77 -7.36 -14.38 -5.89
CA GLU A 77 -6.95 -15.32 -6.91
C GLU A 77 -8.09 -15.62 -7.87
N VAL A 78 -7.76 -15.78 -9.13
CA VAL A 78 -8.65 -16.23 -10.18
C VAL A 78 -7.92 -17.26 -11.03
N ASP A 79 -8.45 -18.46 -11.06
CA ASP A 79 -8.00 -19.53 -11.95
C ASP A 79 -8.80 -19.52 -13.21
N VAL A 80 -8.12 -19.64 -14.34
CA VAL A 80 -8.74 -19.59 -15.67
C VAL A 80 -8.33 -20.79 -16.47
N PHE A 81 -9.31 -21.56 -16.94
CA PHE A 81 -9.11 -22.52 -18.03
C PHE A 81 -9.66 -21.91 -19.32
N ILE A 82 -8.83 -21.88 -20.35
CA ILE A 82 -9.24 -21.39 -21.67
C ILE A 82 -8.87 -22.42 -22.73
N GLY A 83 -9.84 -22.76 -23.57
CA GLY A 83 -9.67 -23.69 -24.68
C GLY A 83 -10.57 -23.33 -25.86
N SER A 84 -10.68 -24.26 -26.82
CA SER A 84 -11.49 -24.04 -28.01
C SER A 84 -12.97 -23.98 -27.65
N GLY A 85 -13.53 -22.76 -27.65
CA GLY A 85 -14.95 -22.53 -27.42
C GLY A 85 -15.38 -22.45 -25.94
N TYR A 86 -14.45 -22.41 -24.98
CA TYR A 86 -14.81 -22.19 -23.59
C TYR A 86 -13.78 -21.34 -22.84
N LEU A 87 -14.29 -20.69 -21.83
CA LEU A 87 -13.49 -20.04 -20.78
C LEU A 87 -14.15 -20.36 -19.43
N ILE A 88 -13.37 -20.82 -18.47
CA ILE A 88 -13.83 -21.14 -17.12
C ILE A 88 -13.08 -20.23 -16.15
N THR A 89 -13.79 -19.54 -15.30
CA THR A 89 -13.21 -18.72 -14.22
C THR A 89 -13.63 -19.30 -12.88
N ILE A 90 -12.64 -19.51 -11.99
CA ILE A 90 -12.81 -20.06 -10.66
C ILE A 90 -12.22 -19.05 -9.66
N HIS A 91 -12.99 -18.62 -8.66
CA HIS A 91 -12.59 -17.58 -7.72
C HIS A 91 -13.46 -17.55 -6.46
N ARG A 92 -13.04 -16.78 -5.44
CA ARG A 92 -13.75 -16.63 -4.15
C ARG A 92 -14.81 -15.51 -4.14
N GLY A 93 -15.29 -15.02 -5.28
CA GLY A 93 -16.36 -14.02 -5.36
C GLY A 93 -15.97 -12.59 -4.94
N GLU A 94 -14.69 -12.26 -4.86
CA GLU A 94 -14.21 -10.98 -4.33
C GLU A 94 -13.88 -9.93 -5.40
N LEU A 95 -13.53 -10.38 -6.61
CA LEU A 95 -13.10 -9.53 -7.71
C LEU A 95 -14.29 -8.92 -8.43
N ARG A 96 -14.72 -7.74 -7.99
CA ARG A 96 -15.89 -7.02 -8.54
C ARG A 96 -15.87 -6.88 -10.07
N PRO A 97 -14.79 -6.44 -10.74
CA PRO A 97 -14.80 -6.28 -12.20
C PRO A 97 -15.12 -7.58 -12.96
N LEU A 98 -14.72 -8.75 -12.44
CA LEU A 98 -15.04 -10.05 -13.01
C LEU A 98 -16.54 -10.37 -12.84
N LEU A 99 -17.06 -10.18 -11.62
CA LEU A 99 -18.46 -10.43 -11.30
C LEU A 99 -19.40 -9.52 -12.11
N ASP A 100 -19.05 -8.22 -12.20
CA ASP A 100 -19.85 -7.24 -12.95
C ASP A 100 -19.89 -7.58 -14.44
N LEU A 101 -18.74 -7.96 -15.03
CA LEU A 101 -18.67 -8.39 -16.43
C LEU A 101 -19.50 -9.66 -16.67
N PHE A 102 -19.42 -10.64 -15.78
CA PHE A 102 -20.21 -11.86 -15.89
C PHE A 102 -21.71 -11.56 -15.83
N GLN A 103 -22.14 -10.74 -14.88
CA GLN A 103 -23.54 -10.33 -14.76
C GLN A 103 -24.02 -9.51 -15.96
N GLU A 104 -23.17 -8.63 -16.51
CA GLU A 104 -23.46 -7.87 -17.71
C GLU A 104 -23.69 -8.82 -18.91
N CYS A 105 -22.78 -9.77 -19.14
CA CYS A 105 -22.93 -10.79 -20.19
C CYS A 105 -24.16 -11.68 -19.95
N GLN A 106 -24.56 -11.93 -18.72
CA GLN A 106 -25.73 -12.72 -18.39
C GLN A 106 -27.05 -12.00 -18.73
N ARG A 107 -27.11 -10.68 -18.49
CA ARG A 107 -28.34 -9.85 -18.62
C ARG A 107 -28.50 -9.19 -19.98
N ASP A 108 -27.40 -8.79 -20.61
CA ASP A 108 -27.39 -8.01 -21.86
C ASP A 108 -26.77 -8.82 -23.01
N GLU A 109 -27.57 -9.09 -24.02
CA GLU A 109 -27.15 -9.78 -25.25
C GLU A 109 -26.07 -8.98 -26.00
N ARG A 110 -26.19 -7.65 -26.06
CA ARG A 110 -25.19 -6.81 -26.75
C ARG A 110 -23.81 -6.86 -26.06
N ALA A 111 -23.79 -6.87 -24.74
CA ALA A 111 -22.55 -7.06 -23.98
C ALA A 111 -21.97 -8.44 -24.22
N ARG A 112 -22.80 -9.48 -24.21
CA ARG A 112 -22.42 -10.86 -24.48
C ARG A 112 -21.80 -11.01 -25.86
N VAL A 113 -22.45 -10.49 -26.91
CA VAL A 113 -21.91 -10.48 -28.26
C VAL A 113 -20.57 -9.72 -28.32
N ARG A 114 -20.48 -8.56 -27.70
CA ARG A 114 -19.24 -7.74 -27.66
C ARG A 114 -18.06 -8.52 -27.12
N HIS A 115 -18.23 -9.24 -26.02
CA HIS A 115 -17.14 -9.88 -25.30
C HIS A 115 -16.89 -11.33 -25.73
N MET A 116 -17.88 -12.03 -26.29
CA MET A 116 -17.79 -13.48 -26.52
C MET A 116 -17.82 -13.87 -28.00
N SER A 117 -18.39 -13.06 -28.91
CA SER A 117 -18.61 -13.46 -30.31
C SER A 117 -17.33 -13.78 -31.11
N LYS A 118 -16.19 -13.21 -30.72
CA LYS A 118 -14.90 -13.40 -31.39
C LYS A 118 -14.03 -14.53 -30.83
N GLY A 119 -14.53 -15.28 -29.83
CA GLY A 119 -13.80 -16.40 -29.23
C GLY A 119 -13.45 -16.21 -27.76
N ALA A 120 -12.97 -17.28 -27.15
CA ALA A 120 -12.59 -17.30 -25.74
C ALA A 120 -11.43 -16.31 -25.39
N GLY A 121 -10.49 -16.11 -26.32
CA GLY A 121 -9.40 -15.13 -26.18
C GLY A 121 -9.89 -13.69 -26.04
N GLN A 122 -10.94 -13.30 -26.80
CA GLN A 122 -11.56 -11.98 -26.68
C GLN A 122 -12.25 -11.80 -25.32
N LEU A 123 -12.86 -12.85 -24.79
CA LEU A 123 -13.46 -12.83 -23.47
C LEU A 123 -12.40 -12.68 -22.38
N LEU A 124 -11.29 -13.46 -22.49
CA LEU A 124 -10.16 -13.32 -21.56
C LEU A 124 -9.58 -11.90 -21.58
N TYR A 125 -9.36 -11.33 -22.77
CA TYR A 125 -8.93 -9.95 -22.90
C TYR A 125 -9.89 -8.99 -22.19
N GLY A 126 -11.21 -9.11 -22.42
CA GLY A 126 -12.20 -8.24 -21.76
C GLY A 126 -12.21 -8.34 -20.22
N ILE A 127 -11.92 -9.52 -19.67
CA ILE A 127 -11.76 -9.72 -18.24
C ILE A 127 -10.49 -8.98 -17.74
N LEU A 128 -9.36 -9.19 -18.45
CA LEU A 128 -8.08 -8.59 -18.06
C LEU A 128 -8.11 -7.07 -18.18
N ASP A 129 -8.67 -6.53 -19.24
CA ASP A 129 -8.80 -5.09 -19.48
C ASP A 129 -9.57 -4.40 -18.34
N ARG A 130 -10.73 -4.93 -17.95
CA ARG A 130 -11.47 -4.40 -16.79
C ARG A 130 -10.70 -4.51 -15.47
N THR A 131 -9.87 -5.52 -15.32
CA THR A 131 -9.03 -5.67 -14.12
C THR A 131 -7.85 -4.70 -14.13
N VAL A 132 -7.31 -4.34 -15.31
CA VAL A 132 -6.32 -3.27 -15.45
C VAL A 132 -6.90 -1.94 -14.96
N ASP A 133 -8.08 -1.55 -15.45
CA ASP A 133 -8.77 -0.35 -15.01
C ASP A 133 -9.05 -0.33 -13.50
N TYR A 134 -9.44 -1.48 -12.95
CA TYR A 134 -9.73 -1.60 -11.53
C TYR A 134 -8.49 -1.41 -10.66
N LYS A 135 -7.35 -2.03 -11.03
CA LYS A 135 -6.11 -1.86 -10.28
C LYS A 135 -5.58 -0.43 -10.37
N MET A 136 -5.71 0.25 -11.52
CA MET A 136 -5.33 1.66 -11.65
C MET A 136 -6.12 2.55 -10.70
N ARG A 137 -7.42 2.29 -10.48
CA ARG A 137 -8.20 3.00 -9.46
C ARG A 137 -7.71 2.74 -8.03
N ILE A 138 -7.20 1.53 -7.73
CA ILE A 138 -6.59 1.24 -6.42
C ILE A 138 -5.30 2.04 -6.26
N LEU A 139 -4.44 2.10 -7.29
CA LEU A 139 -3.19 2.86 -7.26
C LEU A 139 -3.45 4.37 -7.11
N ALA A 140 -4.41 4.91 -7.85
CA ALA A 140 -4.80 6.32 -7.71
C ALA A 140 -5.21 6.67 -6.27
N ARG A 141 -5.95 5.78 -5.58
CA ARG A 141 -6.28 5.96 -4.15
C ARG A 141 -5.04 5.97 -3.26
N VAL A 142 -4.05 5.13 -3.56
CA VAL A 142 -2.77 5.15 -2.83
C VAL A 142 -2.06 6.48 -3.07
N GLY A 143 -2.03 6.96 -4.30
CA GLY A 143 -1.48 8.26 -4.66
C GLY A 143 -2.16 9.43 -3.93
N GLU A 144 -3.49 9.45 -3.85
CA GLU A 144 -4.25 10.44 -3.07
C GLU A 144 -3.85 10.46 -1.58
N ARG A 145 -3.67 9.29 -0.98
CA ARG A 145 -3.21 9.18 0.42
C ARG A 145 -1.78 9.68 0.59
N ILE A 146 -0.90 9.42 -0.36
CA ILE A 146 0.48 9.93 -0.36
C ILE A 146 0.46 11.45 -0.40
N LEU A 147 -0.31 12.05 -1.30
CA LEU A 147 -0.46 13.50 -1.41
C LEU A 147 -1.00 14.14 -0.12
N ASP A 148 -2.01 13.53 0.54
CA ASP A 148 -2.52 14.05 1.83
C ASP A 148 -1.42 14.05 2.91
N VAL A 149 -0.59 13.02 2.95
CA VAL A 149 0.55 12.98 3.89
C VAL A 149 1.58 14.04 3.54
N GLU A 150 1.93 14.21 2.27
CA GLU A 150 2.91 15.19 1.79
C GLU A 150 2.49 16.63 2.13
N GLU A 151 1.24 16.98 1.88
CA GLU A 151 0.68 18.30 2.20
C GLU A 151 0.62 18.57 3.72
N ASN A 152 0.45 17.53 4.51
CA ASN A 152 0.17 17.67 5.93
C ASN A 152 1.34 17.30 6.86
N VAL A 153 2.48 16.85 6.33
CA VAL A 153 3.63 16.37 7.13
C VAL A 153 4.18 17.40 8.12
N PHE A 154 4.05 18.69 7.82
CA PHE A 154 4.51 19.79 8.69
C PHE A 154 3.41 20.32 9.63
N VAL A 155 2.13 20.03 9.40
CA VAL A 155 0.98 20.64 10.07
C VAL A 155 0.31 19.69 11.05
N LYS A 156 0.09 18.44 10.65
CA LYS A 156 -0.58 17.42 11.47
C LYS A 156 0.33 16.90 12.60
N ASP A 157 -0.30 16.25 13.58
CA ASP A 157 0.44 15.52 14.61
C ASP A 157 1.35 14.45 14.00
N MET A 158 2.63 14.48 14.39
CA MET A 158 3.66 13.59 13.85
C MET A 158 3.33 12.11 14.06
N ARG A 159 2.68 11.77 15.17
CA ARG A 159 2.28 10.38 15.43
C ARG A 159 1.29 9.88 14.35
N HIS A 160 0.31 10.70 14.00
CA HIS A 160 -0.65 10.38 12.96
C HIS A 160 0.02 10.24 11.59
N ILE A 161 0.92 11.17 11.25
CA ILE A 161 1.71 11.11 10.00
C ILE A 161 2.51 9.81 9.89
N VAL A 162 3.20 9.39 10.94
CA VAL A 162 3.98 8.14 10.96
C VAL A 162 3.08 6.91 10.82
N GLU A 163 1.90 6.90 11.44
CA GLU A 163 0.90 5.83 11.31
C GLU A 163 0.39 5.73 9.85
N GLU A 164 0.06 6.87 9.22
CA GLU A 164 -0.37 6.94 7.82
C GLU A 164 0.73 6.46 6.86
N ILE A 165 1.96 6.98 6.97
CA ILE A 165 3.11 6.53 6.17
C ILE A 165 3.30 5.01 6.29
N SER A 166 3.23 4.47 7.51
CA SER A 166 3.37 3.03 7.76
C SER A 166 2.23 2.23 7.13
N GLY A 167 1.00 2.76 7.14
CA GLY A 167 -0.16 2.16 6.51
C GLY A 167 -0.01 2.09 4.99
N ILE A 168 0.33 3.21 4.36
CA ILE A 168 0.54 3.31 2.90
C ILE A 168 1.69 2.40 2.47
N ARG A 169 2.80 2.41 3.21
CA ARG A 169 3.96 1.52 2.93
C ARG A 169 3.57 0.05 2.89
N ARG A 170 2.74 -0.41 3.85
CA ARG A 170 2.24 -1.80 3.85
C ARG A 170 1.38 -2.10 2.63
N ASP A 171 0.53 -1.17 2.22
CA ASP A 171 -0.33 -1.33 1.04
C ASP A 171 0.49 -1.37 -0.25
N VAL A 172 1.45 -0.47 -0.43
CA VAL A 172 2.40 -0.47 -1.57
C VAL A 172 3.17 -1.80 -1.65
N ILE A 173 3.68 -2.32 -0.52
CA ILE A 173 4.36 -3.61 -0.50
C ILE A 173 3.42 -4.76 -0.89
N ALA A 174 2.17 -4.75 -0.42
CA ALA A 174 1.19 -5.76 -0.78
C ALA A 174 0.86 -5.71 -2.29
N LEU A 175 0.59 -4.53 -2.83
CA LEU A 175 0.32 -4.32 -4.25
C LEU A 175 1.49 -4.76 -5.14
N ARG A 176 2.73 -4.46 -4.75
CA ARG A 176 3.92 -4.91 -5.50
C ARG A 176 4.03 -6.43 -5.57
N ARG A 177 3.72 -7.13 -4.48
CA ARG A 177 3.71 -8.61 -4.45
C ARG A 177 2.62 -9.20 -5.34
N ILE A 178 1.51 -8.48 -5.52
CA ILE A 178 0.40 -8.91 -6.37
C ILE A 178 0.73 -8.63 -7.85
N ILE A 179 1.17 -7.40 -8.19
CA ILE A 179 1.25 -6.93 -9.57
C ILE A 179 2.50 -7.47 -10.30
N LYS A 180 3.67 -7.47 -9.65
CA LYS A 180 4.92 -7.87 -10.31
C LYS A 180 4.88 -9.25 -10.98
N PRO A 181 4.40 -10.32 -10.31
CA PRO A 181 4.38 -11.65 -10.93
C PRO A 181 3.44 -11.74 -12.14
N GLN A 182 2.39 -10.90 -12.19
CA GLN A 182 1.40 -10.92 -13.27
C GLN A 182 2.00 -10.49 -14.62
N ILE A 183 3.01 -9.63 -14.63
CA ILE A 183 3.68 -9.18 -15.87
C ILE A 183 4.21 -10.38 -16.65
N ALA A 184 4.81 -11.36 -15.97
CA ALA A 184 5.30 -12.57 -16.62
C ALA A 184 4.15 -13.43 -17.19
N VAL A 185 3.03 -13.52 -16.47
CA VAL A 185 1.83 -14.26 -16.90
C VAL A 185 1.23 -13.64 -18.17
N VAL A 186 0.97 -12.33 -18.16
CA VAL A 186 0.37 -11.64 -19.34
C VAL A 186 1.33 -11.58 -20.51
N SER A 187 2.66 -11.43 -20.29
CA SER A 187 3.67 -11.50 -21.37
C SER A 187 3.74 -12.89 -22.01
N ASN A 188 3.43 -13.96 -21.27
CA ASN A 188 3.33 -15.30 -21.85
C ASN A 188 2.11 -15.39 -22.79
N LEU A 189 0.99 -14.74 -22.44
CA LEU A 189 -0.21 -14.71 -23.29
C LEU A 189 0.01 -13.92 -24.59
N GLU A 190 0.79 -12.83 -24.54
CA GLU A 190 1.14 -12.02 -25.71
C GLU A 190 2.02 -12.76 -26.72
N ARG A 191 3.08 -13.46 -26.25
CA ARG A 191 4.19 -13.93 -27.08
C ARG A 191 3.93 -15.22 -27.85
N LYS A 192 2.86 -15.94 -27.55
CA LYS A 192 2.62 -17.26 -28.13
C LYS A 192 1.27 -17.33 -28.83
N ASP A 193 1.31 -17.67 -30.13
CA ASP A 193 0.13 -18.07 -30.86
C ASP A 193 -0.35 -19.43 -30.38
N ARG A 194 -1.65 -19.58 -30.22
CA ARG A 194 -2.30 -20.82 -29.76
C ARG A 194 -3.50 -21.17 -30.62
N PRO A 195 -3.73 -22.46 -30.93
CA PRO A 195 -4.79 -22.87 -31.84
C PRO A 195 -6.19 -22.45 -31.39
N PHE A 196 -6.41 -22.28 -30.08
CA PHE A 196 -7.69 -21.91 -29.47
C PHE A 196 -7.82 -20.42 -29.16
N ILE A 197 -6.76 -19.63 -29.34
CA ILE A 197 -6.78 -18.16 -29.28
C ILE A 197 -6.67 -17.65 -30.74
N ARG A 198 -7.61 -16.80 -31.13
CA ARG A 198 -7.63 -16.26 -32.49
C ARG A 198 -6.36 -15.49 -32.81
N GLU A 199 -5.88 -15.61 -34.06
CA GLU A 199 -4.78 -14.80 -34.58
C GLU A 199 -5.04 -13.28 -34.42
N GLY A 200 -4.01 -12.49 -34.13
CA GLY A 200 -4.07 -11.04 -33.93
C GLY A 200 -4.51 -10.63 -32.51
N MET A 201 -4.60 -11.57 -31.56
CA MET A 201 -4.83 -11.22 -30.14
C MET A 201 -3.56 -10.74 -29.42
N ASP A 202 -2.38 -10.92 -30.02
CA ASP A 202 -1.08 -10.43 -29.53
C ASP A 202 -1.11 -8.93 -29.23
N VAL A 203 -1.66 -8.12 -30.13
CA VAL A 203 -1.81 -6.65 -29.93
C VAL A 203 -2.68 -6.33 -28.70
N TYR A 204 -3.77 -7.11 -28.49
CA TYR A 204 -4.65 -6.90 -27.34
C TYR A 204 -4.00 -7.32 -26.03
N PHE A 205 -3.29 -8.45 -26.01
CA PHE A 205 -2.54 -8.86 -24.82
C PHE A 205 -1.33 -7.97 -24.56
N GLY A 206 -0.71 -7.38 -25.61
CA GLY A 206 0.32 -6.35 -25.48
C GLY A 206 -0.19 -5.12 -24.72
N ASP A 207 -1.41 -4.64 -25.02
CA ASP A 207 -2.03 -3.54 -24.26
C ASP A 207 -2.24 -3.90 -22.76
N ILE A 208 -2.58 -5.15 -22.47
CA ILE A 208 -2.65 -5.64 -21.08
C ILE A 208 -1.27 -5.64 -20.42
N VAL A 209 -0.21 -6.10 -21.13
CA VAL A 209 1.19 -6.05 -20.63
C VAL A 209 1.60 -4.61 -20.30
N ASP A 210 1.30 -3.67 -21.18
CA ASP A 210 1.57 -2.24 -20.96
C ASP A 210 0.80 -1.71 -19.75
N GLY A 211 -0.46 -2.12 -19.58
CA GLY A 211 -1.27 -1.75 -18.42
C GLY A 211 -0.71 -2.28 -17.08
N PHE A 212 -0.15 -3.50 -17.08
CA PHE A 212 0.53 -4.03 -15.88
C PHE A 212 1.89 -3.37 -15.65
N SER A 213 2.62 -3.05 -16.71
CA SER A 213 3.91 -2.35 -16.63
C SER A 213 3.73 -0.93 -16.09
N ARG A 214 2.78 -0.17 -16.61
CA ARG A 214 2.43 1.18 -16.07
C ARG A 214 2.07 1.12 -14.59
N ALA A 215 1.26 0.13 -14.18
CA ALA A 215 0.91 -0.04 -12.76
C ALA A 215 2.12 -0.38 -11.89
N TRP A 216 3.08 -1.12 -12.43
CA TRP A 216 4.33 -1.41 -11.72
C TRP A 216 5.18 -0.16 -11.56
N ASP A 217 5.35 0.63 -12.62
CA ASP A 217 6.14 1.86 -12.60
C ASP A 217 5.54 2.87 -11.59
N GLU A 218 4.22 3.06 -11.61
CA GLU A 218 3.52 3.90 -10.62
C GLU A 218 3.73 3.43 -9.18
N LEU A 219 3.80 2.11 -8.94
CA LEU A 219 4.10 1.56 -7.62
C LEU A 219 5.55 1.80 -7.19
N GLU A 220 6.51 1.79 -8.11
CA GLU A 220 7.90 2.15 -7.80
C GLU A 220 8.01 3.63 -7.43
N ASP A 221 7.31 4.51 -8.15
CA ASP A 221 7.24 5.94 -7.84
C ASP A 221 6.61 6.15 -6.44
N HIS A 222 5.48 5.51 -6.15
CA HIS A 222 4.85 5.57 -4.83
C HIS A 222 5.79 5.09 -3.71
N ARG A 223 6.56 4.02 -3.95
CA ARG A 223 7.54 3.52 -2.99
C ARG A 223 8.61 4.56 -2.68
N GLU A 224 9.16 5.19 -3.73
CA GLU A 224 10.21 6.20 -3.58
C GLU A 224 9.72 7.42 -2.79
N VAL A 225 8.52 7.91 -3.11
CA VAL A 225 7.92 9.03 -2.37
C VAL A 225 7.69 8.68 -0.90
N ILE A 226 7.17 7.47 -0.59
CA ILE A 226 6.96 7.04 0.80
C ILE A 226 8.27 6.89 1.57
N GLU A 227 9.35 6.42 0.94
CA GLU A 227 10.68 6.36 1.55
C GLU A 227 11.20 7.77 1.87
N SER A 228 11.01 8.72 0.97
CA SER A 228 11.37 10.13 1.16
C SER A 228 10.56 10.78 2.29
N LEU A 229 9.25 10.55 2.34
CA LEU A 229 8.38 11.05 3.41
C LEU A 229 8.74 10.45 4.77
N SER A 230 9.14 9.17 4.82
CA SER A 230 9.64 8.55 6.05
C SER A 230 10.88 9.25 6.56
N ALA A 231 11.87 9.50 5.70
CA ALA A 231 13.09 10.23 6.06
C ALA A 231 12.81 11.66 6.51
N THR A 232 11.87 12.34 5.86
CA THR A 232 11.42 13.69 6.23
C THR A 232 10.78 13.69 7.63
N SER A 233 9.90 12.73 7.93
CA SER A 233 9.24 12.62 9.23
C SER A 233 10.23 12.35 10.36
N GLU A 234 11.26 11.53 10.13
CA GLU A 234 12.36 11.29 11.07
C GLU A 234 13.16 12.57 11.33
N SER A 235 13.46 13.34 10.29
CA SER A 235 14.17 14.62 10.38
C SER A 235 13.37 15.65 11.19
N ILE A 236 12.05 15.76 10.96
CA ILE A 236 11.16 16.66 11.72
C ILE A 236 11.11 16.23 13.20
N THR A 237 11.02 14.93 13.46
CA THR A 237 11.02 14.40 14.84
C THR A 237 12.33 14.74 15.56
N SER A 238 13.47 14.54 14.91
CA SER A 238 14.78 14.88 15.43
C SER A 238 14.92 16.38 15.70
N TYR A 239 14.40 17.22 14.80
CA TYR A 239 14.37 18.67 14.97
C TYR A 239 13.58 19.07 16.23
N ARG A 240 12.37 18.54 16.42
CA ARG A 240 11.52 18.81 17.60
C ARG A 240 12.16 18.35 18.91
N ILE A 241 12.81 17.17 18.91
CA ILE A 241 13.56 16.68 20.07
C ILE A 241 14.68 17.66 20.41
N ASN A 242 15.47 18.10 19.42
CA ASN A 242 16.55 19.05 19.62
C ASN A 242 16.05 20.41 20.14
N GLU A 243 14.90 20.90 19.66
CA GLU A 243 14.27 22.11 20.15
C GLU A 243 13.86 21.98 21.62
N THR A 244 13.22 20.89 21.99
CA THR A 244 12.85 20.59 23.38
C THR A 244 14.07 20.46 24.27
N MET A 245 15.12 19.79 23.81
CA MET A 245 16.40 19.67 24.55
C MET A 245 17.09 21.02 24.73
N ARG A 246 17.05 21.90 23.73
CA ARG A 246 17.56 23.29 23.87
C ARG A 246 16.81 24.05 24.96
N ALA A 247 15.48 24.03 24.94
CA ALA A 247 14.65 24.68 25.93
C ALA A 247 14.98 24.17 27.35
N LEU A 248 15.06 22.86 27.53
CA LEU A 248 15.41 22.24 28.80
C LEU A 248 16.82 22.63 29.28
N THR A 249 17.78 22.65 28.32
CA THR A 249 19.18 23.07 28.63
C THR A 249 19.24 24.52 29.10
N VAL A 250 18.52 25.43 28.43
CA VAL A 250 18.47 26.85 28.82
C VAL A 250 17.90 26.98 30.21
N ILE A 251 16.76 26.32 30.52
CA ILE A 251 16.17 26.35 31.87
C ILE A 251 17.15 25.81 32.91
N SER A 252 17.81 24.70 32.66
CA SER A 252 18.77 24.08 33.58
C SER A 252 20.00 24.98 33.86
N VAL A 253 20.57 25.56 32.78
CA VAL A 253 21.74 26.45 32.89
C VAL A 253 21.39 27.75 33.59
N LEU A 254 20.14 28.23 33.48
CA LEU A 254 19.68 29.39 34.24
C LEU A 254 19.45 29.07 35.73
N LEU A 255 18.82 27.96 36.06
CA LEU A 255 18.42 27.61 37.42
C LEU A 255 19.59 27.11 38.28
N LEU A 256 20.54 26.36 37.69
CA LEU A 256 21.62 25.73 38.44
C LEU A 256 22.51 26.75 39.19
N PRO A 257 23.05 27.83 38.57
CA PRO A 257 23.84 28.82 39.30
C PRO A 257 23.02 29.56 40.35
N LEU A 258 21.75 29.85 40.09
CA LEU A 258 20.86 30.49 41.08
C LEU A 258 20.65 29.61 42.29
N SER A 259 20.44 28.29 42.07
CA SER A 259 20.32 27.31 43.17
C SER A 259 21.59 27.19 43.99
N VAL A 260 22.77 27.24 43.35
CA VAL A 260 24.06 27.20 44.02
C VAL A 260 24.25 28.47 44.90
N ILE A 261 23.97 29.65 44.35
CA ILE A 261 24.04 30.90 45.12
C ILE A 261 23.08 30.87 46.32
N ALA A 262 21.81 30.51 46.07
CA ALA A 262 20.81 30.41 47.13
C ALA A 262 21.20 29.36 48.19
N GLY A 263 21.77 28.22 47.79
CA GLY A 263 22.26 27.17 48.67
C GLY A 263 23.43 27.65 49.55
N ILE A 264 24.42 28.32 48.96
CA ILE A 264 25.57 28.86 49.70
C ILE A 264 25.10 29.90 50.75
N TYR A 265 24.28 30.87 50.38
CA TYR A 265 23.77 31.89 51.26
C TYR A 265 22.68 31.40 52.23
N GLY A 266 22.07 30.25 51.97
CA GLY A 266 21.14 29.53 52.84
C GLY A 266 21.85 28.68 53.93
N MET A 267 23.18 28.55 53.91
CA MET A 267 23.91 27.75 54.87
C MET A 267 24.01 28.50 56.22
N ASN A 268 23.88 27.79 57.37
CA ASN A 268 24.00 28.29 58.70
C ASN A 268 25.51 28.40 59.17
N VAL A 269 26.36 28.94 58.30
CA VAL A 269 27.81 29.15 58.57
C VAL A 269 28.18 30.62 58.30
N ARG A 270 29.28 31.10 58.93
CA ARG A 270 29.78 32.44 58.65
C ARG A 270 30.39 32.48 57.25
N LEU A 271 29.73 33.21 56.36
CA LEU A 271 30.18 33.35 54.98
C LEU A 271 31.09 34.57 54.80
N PRO A 272 32.12 34.50 53.94
CA PRO A 272 32.92 35.70 53.59
C PRO A 272 31.99 36.65 52.80
N PHE A 273 32.11 37.95 53.09
CA PHE A 273 31.28 39.02 52.50
C PHE A 273 29.85 39.17 53.04
N ALA A 274 29.37 38.28 53.92
CA ALA A 274 28.06 38.38 54.58
C ALA A 274 28.20 38.45 56.09
N THR A 275 28.90 39.51 56.59
CA THR A 275 29.20 39.70 58.02
C THR A 275 27.98 40.11 58.84
N ASP A 276 26.93 40.63 58.22
CA ASP A 276 25.69 41.03 58.91
C ASP A 276 24.46 40.56 58.09
N MET A 277 23.96 39.37 58.44
CA MET A 277 22.77 38.76 57.77
C MET A 277 21.46 39.47 58.15
N GLN A 278 21.43 40.34 59.10
CA GLN A 278 20.27 41.14 59.51
C GLN A 278 20.10 42.41 58.67
N ASN A 279 21.11 42.74 57.84
CA ASN A 279 21.05 43.92 57.00
C ASN A 279 20.28 43.66 55.72
N PRO A 280 19.14 44.31 55.48
CA PRO A 280 18.34 44.10 54.28
C PRO A 280 19.10 44.39 52.96
N TRP A 281 20.14 45.24 53.00
CA TRP A 281 20.96 45.54 51.81
C TRP A 281 21.79 44.35 51.33
N THR A 282 22.16 43.44 52.23
CA THR A 282 22.83 42.18 51.81
C THR A 282 21.93 41.29 50.99
N PHE A 283 20.65 41.18 51.37
CA PHE A 283 19.65 40.43 50.59
C PHE A 283 19.46 41.03 49.21
N PHE A 284 19.26 42.35 49.09
CA PHE A 284 19.09 43.03 47.81
C PHE A 284 20.34 42.95 46.92
N GLY A 285 21.54 42.95 47.55
CA GLY A 285 22.83 42.77 46.87
C GLY A 285 22.92 41.37 46.19
N ILE A 286 22.59 40.31 46.94
CA ILE A 286 22.57 38.93 46.41
C ILE A 286 21.55 38.79 45.28
N LEU A 287 20.36 39.33 45.49
CA LEU A 287 19.30 39.33 44.46
C LEU A 287 19.74 40.06 43.18
N GLY A 288 20.45 41.18 43.33
CA GLY A 288 21.04 41.94 42.22
C GLY A 288 22.07 41.15 41.44
N VAL A 289 22.97 40.42 42.10
CA VAL A 289 23.96 39.55 41.47
C VAL A 289 23.25 38.41 40.69
N MET A 290 22.25 37.78 41.30
CA MET A 290 21.45 36.75 40.63
C MET A 290 20.75 37.28 39.37
N LEU A 291 20.16 38.50 39.44
CA LEU A 291 19.51 39.15 38.33
C LEU A 291 20.49 39.44 37.17
N VAL A 292 21.68 40.03 37.49
CA VAL A 292 22.73 40.30 36.50
C VAL A 292 23.19 39.01 35.81
N MET A 293 23.35 37.92 36.58
CA MET A 293 23.73 36.63 36.05
C MET A 293 22.66 36.08 35.07
N VAL A 294 21.38 36.13 35.44
CA VAL A 294 20.27 35.70 34.57
C VAL A 294 20.25 36.51 33.29
N LEU A 295 20.33 37.84 33.37
CA LEU A 295 20.34 38.71 32.20
C LEU A 295 21.57 38.45 31.31
N GLY A 296 22.73 38.20 31.87
CA GLY A 296 23.94 37.83 31.14
C GLY A 296 23.79 36.51 30.40
N LEU A 297 23.24 35.47 31.04
CA LEU A 297 22.99 34.17 30.43
C LEU A 297 21.92 34.25 29.32
N LEU A 298 20.84 34.99 29.55
CA LEU A 298 19.81 35.20 28.51
C LEU A 298 20.40 35.95 27.32
N SER A 299 21.21 36.98 27.55
CA SER A 299 21.91 37.71 26.45
C SER A 299 22.84 36.78 25.68
N PHE A 300 23.58 35.91 26.36
CA PHE A 300 24.45 34.92 25.74
C PHE A 300 23.67 33.93 24.87
N PHE A 301 22.56 33.36 25.38
CA PHE A 301 21.71 32.43 24.60
C PHE A 301 21.08 33.13 23.40
N ARG A 302 20.63 34.39 23.53
CA ARG A 302 20.12 35.20 22.44
C ARG A 302 21.17 35.45 21.35
N TRP A 303 22.42 35.75 21.76
CA TRP A 303 23.55 35.93 20.84
C TRP A 303 23.85 34.62 20.07
N LYS A 304 23.77 33.48 20.73
CA LYS A 304 23.92 32.12 20.13
C LYS A 304 22.71 31.69 19.29
N LYS A 305 21.67 32.52 19.16
CA LYS A 305 20.42 32.18 18.45
C LYS A 305 19.75 30.88 18.95
N TRP A 306 19.77 30.66 20.25
CA TRP A 306 19.07 29.55 20.88
C TRP A 306 17.59 29.88 21.15
N PHE A 307 17.24 31.18 21.00
CA PHE A 307 15.90 31.73 20.93
C PHE A 307 15.72 32.50 19.64
#